data_dbe950f307db8cef8f553addeb825e86
#
_entry.id   dbe950f307db8cef8f553addeb825e86
#
_cell.length_a   1.000
_cell.length_b   1.000
_cell.length_c   1.000
_cell.angle_alpha   90.00
_cell.angle_beta   90.00
_cell.angle_gamma   90.00
#
_symmetry.space_group_name_H-M   'P 1'
#
loop_
_entity.id
_entity.type
_entity.pdbx_description
1 polymer ?
#
loop_
_entity_poly.entity_id
_entity_poly.type
_entity_poly.pdbx_seq_one_letter_code
_entity_poly.pdbx_strand_id
1 'polypeptide(L)'
;TISKQFGAKTLKRNIKLSNDRVTLDPVIFHAFKKIELIEQKKYLLVITMQPTSPLLKAKSLDAAIRKMISSRKIDTIISALNTTHLTWIKKSEKYFPNYMKRENRQKLPQVFSETGAFLITKPRFISINNRIGKNVDLYVSKNFEESIDIDNYKDFKLCEYYLKKKKILFVVSGFKKIGLGHVHNVLQIANEFTDHEIIFLVDKKSDLAFNKIRLKNYRVFKQKNPNIIFDIRKLNPDLIINDILDTKQNYIKTLIKLGKKVINFEDLGKGSKFAHLIINAIYSKKKNYQKSYFGHKYFLLRDEFILKSPKAINKKVKNILITFGGVDPKNYTKKVITAIHKDCEKRKINIQVITGFGYNCLHTLKSFKNIEILKNVQNISDHMLNADLIFSSAGRTTYEIASLGVPSIILVQNNRELEHSFCNHKNGFINLGLGTLVNNQSIRDNFINIIENYNKRKSMSKLMLKKDLKLGKQRVINLIEKVINS
;
A
#
# COMPACT_ATOMS: atom_id res chain seq x y z
N THR A 1 -19.23 -9.35 34.32
CA THR A 1 -19.04 -8.05 33.62
C THR A 1 -17.79 -8.11 32.74
N ILE A 2 -17.77 -7.36 31.65
CA ILE A 2 -16.63 -7.26 30.71
C ILE A 2 -15.33 -6.91 31.47
N SER A 3 -15.37 -5.96 32.38
CA SER A 3 -14.19 -5.55 33.18
C SER A 3 -13.52 -6.72 33.92
N LYS A 4 -14.30 -7.65 34.48
CA LYS A 4 -13.76 -8.83 35.16
C LYS A 4 -13.05 -9.79 34.19
N GLN A 5 -13.53 -9.92 32.95
CA GLN A 5 -12.89 -10.76 31.91
C GLN A 5 -11.50 -10.28 31.55
N PHE A 6 -11.23 -8.97 31.71
CA PHE A 6 -9.91 -8.36 31.50
C PHE A 6 -9.13 -8.17 32.80
N GLY A 7 -9.50 -8.88 33.90
CA GLY A 7 -8.74 -8.89 35.16
C GLY A 7 -8.93 -7.66 36.05
N ALA A 8 -9.86 -6.77 35.72
CA ALA A 8 -10.14 -5.59 36.55
C ALA A 8 -11.00 -5.95 37.77
N LYS A 9 -10.67 -5.37 38.93
CA LYS A 9 -11.54 -5.42 40.11
C LYS A 9 -12.78 -4.56 39.89
N THR A 10 -13.93 -5.01 40.34
CA THR A 10 -15.19 -4.28 40.18
C THR A 10 -15.75 -3.84 41.52
N LEU A 11 -16.19 -2.59 41.59
CA LEU A 11 -16.84 -2.00 42.73
C LEU A 11 -18.28 -1.65 42.37
N LYS A 12 -19.24 -2.17 43.12
CA LYS A 12 -20.64 -1.81 42.90
C LYS A 12 -20.89 -0.37 43.38
N ARG A 13 -21.38 0.47 42.47
CA ARG A 13 -21.69 1.86 42.76
C ARG A 13 -22.99 1.93 43.60
N ASN A 14 -23.07 2.88 44.52
CA ASN A 14 -24.29 3.20 45.23
C ASN A 14 -25.31 3.77 44.26
N ILE A 15 -26.60 3.37 44.41
CA ILE A 15 -27.69 3.83 43.53
C ILE A 15 -27.79 5.35 43.53
N LYS A 16 -27.60 6.02 44.67
CA LYS A 16 -27.62 7.49 44.76
C LYS A 16 -26.55 8.18 43.92
N LEU A 17 -25.46 7.47 43.59
CA LEU A 17 -24.37 7.96 42.72
C LEU A 17 -24.50 7.50 41.26
N SER A 18 -25.62 6.85 40.89
CA SER A 18 -25.78 6.20 39.58
C SER A 18 -26.77 6.91 38.65
N ASN A 19 -27.15 8.13 38.97
CA ASN A 19 -28.06 8.92 38.13
C ASN A 19 -27.27 9.97 37.28
N ASP A 20 -27.89 10.47 36.23
CA ASP A 20 -27.28 11.35 35.22
C ASP A 20 -26.95 12.78 35.74
N ARG A 21 -27.42 13.14 36.95
CA ARG A 21 -27.17 14.46 37.55
C ARG A 21 -25.92 14.49 38.42
N VAL A 22 -25.40 13.31 38.79
CA VAL A 22 -24.20 13.21 39.65
C VAL A 22 -22.94 13.34 38.80
N THR A 23 -22.11 14.33 39.15
CA THR A 23 -20.78 14.51 38.57
C THR A 23 -19.83 13.35 38.93
N LEU A 24 -18.68 13.27 38.27
CA LEU A 24 -17.69 12.21 38.56
C LEU A 24 -17.00 12.36 39.91
N ASP A 25 -16.94 13.55 40.50
CA ASP A 25 -16.16 13.79 41.74
C ASP A 25 -16.64 12.94 42.92
N PRO A 26 -17.95 12.93 43.29
CA PRO A 26 -18.44 12.07 44.37
C PRO A 26 -18.31 10.58 44.05
N VAL A 27 -18.37 10.18 42.76
CA VAL A 27 -18.18 8.78 42.35
C VAL A 27 -16.74 8.33 42.58
N ILE A 28 -15.78 9.15 42.18
CA ILE A 28 -14.34 8.86 42.34
C ILE A 28 -13.96 8.89 43.82
N PHE A 29 -14.44 9.89 44.57
CA PHE A 29 -14.22 9.95 46.02
C PHE A 29 -14.72 8.71 46.73
N HIS A 30 -15.95 8.26 46.48
CA HIS A 30 -16.54 7.05 47.03
C HIS A 30 -15.72 5.80 46.67
N ALA A 31 -15.35 5.65 45.42
CA ALA A 31 -14.56 4.50 44.94
C ALA A 31 -13.18 4.49 45.59
N PHE A 32 -12.50 5.62 45.61
CA PHE A 32 -11.18 5.80 46.22
C PHE A 32 -11.22 5.41 47.72
N LYS A 33 -12.12 6.00 48.52
CA LYS A 33 -12.24 5.71 49.94
C LYS A 33 -12.58 4.25 50.19
N LYS A 34 -13.46 3.64 49.44
CA LYS A 34 -13.83 2.25 49.59
C LYS A 34 -12.68 1.28 49.28
N ILE A 35 -11.87 1.58 48.27
CA ILE A 35 -10.70 0.76 47.92
C ILE A 35 -9.60 0.90 48.98
N GLU A 36 -9.33 2.11 49.51
CA GLU A 36 -8.38 2.29 50.64
C GLU A 36 -8.78 1.41 51.86
N LEU A 37 -10.10 1.37 52.14
CA LEU A 37 -10.62 0.56 53.26
C LEU A 37 -10.51 -0.96 52.99
N ILE A 38 -10.87 -1.41 51.81
CA ILE A 38 -10.84 -2.84 51.43
C ILE A 38 -9.40 -3.37 51.38
N GLU A 39 -8.47 -2.60 50.83
CA GLU A 39 -7.10 -3.05 50.61
C GLU A 39 -6.16 -2.66 51.78
N GLN A 40 -6.65 -1.87 52.73
CA GLN A 40 -5.87 -1.32 53.88
C GLN A 40 -4.56 -0.66 53.43
N LYS A 41 -4.58 0.04 52.30
CA LYS A 41 -3.43 0.67 51.68
C LYS A 41 -3.69 2.15 51.40
N LYS A 42 -2.62 2.94 51.47
CA LYS A 42 -2.62 4.32 50.99
C LYS A 42 -2.05 4.37 49.58
N TYR A 43 -2.67 5.15 48.73
CA TYR A 43 -2.24 5.31 47.34
C TYR A 43 -1.49 6.65 47.18
N LEU A 44 -0.45 6.65 46.35
CA LEU A 44 0.29 7.88 46.00
C LEU A 44 -0.48 8.75 45.00
N LEU A 45 -1.21 8.14 44.09
CA LEU A 45 -1.96 8.79 43.01
C LEU A 45 -3.30 8.08 42.82
N VAL A 46 -4.28 8.87 42.43
CA VAL A 46 -5.55 8.36 41.90
C VAL A 46 -5.64 8.76 40.43
N ILE A 47 -5.90 7.79 39.56
CA ILE A 47 -6.03 7.99 38.11
C ILE A 47 -7.45 7.70 37.71
N THR A 48 -8.13 8.73 37.24
CA THR A 48 -9.46 8.57 36.61
C THR A 48 -9.26 8.40 35.12
N MET A 49 -9.87 7.36 34.54
CA MET A 49 -9.90 7.09 33.09
C MET A 49 -11.33 6.87 32.66
N GLN A 50 -11.68 7.35 31.49
CA GLN A 50 -13.02 7.16 30.92
C GLN A 50 -12.98 6.13 29.78
N PRO A 51 -13.94 5.17 29.74
CA PRO A 51 -13.99 4.17 28.67
C PRO A 51 -14.36 4.77 27.31
N THR A 52 -14.84 6.00 27.29
CA THR A 52 -15.16 6.78 26.08
C THR A 52 -13.92 7.28 25.32
N SER A 53 -12.72 7.13 25.90
CA SER A 53 -11.42 7.45 25.24
C SER A 53 -10.64 6.18 24.87
N PRO A 54 -11.13 5.32 23.95
CA PRO A 54 -10.56 3.99 23.69
C PRO A 54 -9.21 4.01 22.95
N LEU A 55 -8.82 5.16 22.42
CA LEU A 55 -7.57 5.31 21.66
C LEU A 55 -6.38 5.79 22.50
N LEU A 56 -6.57 5.96 23.82
CA LEU A 56 -5.50 6.30 24.75
C LEU A 56 -4.42 5.23 24.75
N LYS A 57 -3.17 5.62 24.52
CA LYS A 57 -2.03 4.72 24.54
C LYS A 57 -1.43 4.61 25.94
N ALA A 58 -1.15 3.41 26.39
CA ALA A 58 -0.46 3.15 27.67
C ALA A 58 0.82 3.99 27.82
N LYS A 59 1.60 4.14 26.75
CA LYS A 59 2.82 4.97 26.73
C LYS A 59 2.58 6.42 27.12
N SER A 60 1.45 6.99 26.71
CA SER A 60 1.07 8.38 27.03
C SER A 60 0.67 8.51 28.50
N LEU A 61 -0.11 7.56 29.00
CA LEU A 61 -0.45 7.50 30.42
C LEU A 61 0.78 7.31 31.29
N ASP A 62 1.69 6.38 30.95
CA ASP A 62 2.95 6.15 31.67
C ASP A 62 3.85 7.40 31.71
N ALA A 63 3.88 8.18 30.62
CA ALA A 63 4.64 9.43 30.58
C ALA A 63 4.07 10.48 31.55
N ALA A 64 2.73 10.59 31.60
CA ALA A 64 2.05 11.47 32.55
C ALA A 64 2.26 11.03 34.02
N ILE A 65 2.18 9.72 34.29
CA ILE A 65 2.44 9.16 35.63
C ILE A 65 3.89 9.46 36.06
N ARG A 66 4.89 9.23 35.19
CA ARG A 66 6.29 9.54 35.47
C ARG A 66 6.50 11.02 35.79
N LYS A 67 5.87 11.91 34.98
CA LYS A 67 5.92 13.36 35.22
C LYS A 67 5.34 13.74 36.58
N MET A 68 4.22 13.11 36.98
CA MET A 68 3.56 13.34 38.25
C MET A 68 4.40 12.87 39.43
N ILE A 69 5.07 11.71 39.35
CA ILE A 69 5.91 11.15 40.40
C ILE A 69 7.20 11.97 40.55
N SER A 70 7.81 12.40 39.45
CA SER A 70 9.07 13.15 39.46
C SER A 70 8.93 14.59 39.96
N SER A 71 7.71 15.16 39.99
CA SER A 71 7.46 16.56 40.41
C SER A 71 6.72 16.64 41.72
N ARG A 72 7.37 17.21 42.75
CA ARG A 72 6.71 17.51 44.01
C ARG A 72 5.69 18.65 43.91
N LYS A 73 5.87 19.55 42.95
CA LYS A 73 5.04 20.78 42.77
C LYS A 73 3.68 20.50 42.13
N ILE A 74 3.59 19.51 41.23
CA ILE A 74 2.35 19.21 40.52
C ILE A 74 1.39 18.45 41.44
N ASP A 75 0.14 18.90 41.49
CA ASP A 75 -0.93 18.25 42.28
C ASP A 75 -1.88 17.45 41.43
N THR A 76 -2.10 17.89 40.18
CA THR A 76 -2.97 17.23 39.20
C THR A 76 -2.38 17.34 37.80
N ILE A 77 -2.46 16.26 37.00
CA ILE A 77 -2.20 16.27 35.56
C ILE A 77 -3.49 15.88 34.86
N ILE A 78 -3.90 16.69 33.87
CA ILE A 78 -5.10 16.48 33.05
C ILE A 78 -4.67 16.24 31.60
N SER A 79 -5.27 15.24 30.97
CA SER A 79 -5.08 15.02 29.51
C SER A 79 -5.75 16.13 28.71
N ALA A 80 -5.02 16.75 27.80
CA ALA A 80 -5.50 17.86 27.02
C ALA A 80 -5.04 17.80 25.54
N LEU A 81 -5.77 18.49 24.68
CA LEU A 81 -5.43 18.75 23.29
C LEU A 81 -5.25 20.25 23.07
N ASN A 82 -4.24 20.63 22.30
CA ASN A 82 -4.10 22.02 21.84
C ASN A 82 -5.16 22.28 20.75
N THR A 83 -6.16 23.08 21.11
CA THR A 83 -7.29 23.49 20.25
C THR A 83 -7.19 24.95 19.82
N THR A 84 -5.99 25.54 19.87
CA THR A 84 -5.75 26.93 19.48
C THR A 84 -6.34 27.23 18.11
N HIS A 85 -7.31 28.13 18.10
CA HIS A 85 -8.00 28.59 16.90
C HIS A 85 -8.62 29.98 17.13
N LEU A 86 -9.11 30.63 16.08
CA LEU A 86 -9.93 31.83 16.19
C LEU A 86 -11.31 31.44 16.73
N THR A 87 -11.54 31.72 18.03
CA THR A 87 -12.78 31.37 18.71
C THR A 87 -13.56 32.62 19.12
N TRP A 88 -14.86 32.46 19.32
CA TRP A 88 -15.77 33.50 19.71
C TRP A 88 -16.54 33.11 20.98
N ILE A 89 -16.79 34.06 21.84
CA ILE A 89 -17.58 33.88 23.06
C ILE A 89 -18.89 34.64 22.90
N LYS A 90 -20.01 33.98 23.21
CA LYS A 90 -21.32 34.62 23.31
C LYS A 90 -21.48 35.16 24.73
N LYS A 91 -21.69 36.45 24.86
CA LYS A 91 -22.06 37.11 26.12
C LYS A 91 -23.40 37.80 25.89
N SER A 92 -24.42 37.35 26.62
CA SER A 92 -25.82 37.70 26.36
C SER A 92 -26.19 37.45 24.90
N GLU A 93 -26.67 38.44 24.14
CA GLU A 93 -27.04 38.27 22.72
C GLU A 93 -25.95 38.64 21.71
N LYS A 94 -24.72 38.96 22.18
CA LYS A 94 -23.60 39.44 21.34
C LYS A 94 -22.44 38.43 21.33
N TYR A 95 -21.73 38.37 20.20
CA TYR A 95 -20.53 37.56 20.03
C TYR A 95 -19.28 38.44 20.12
N PHE A 96 -18.29 37.99 20.88
CA PHE A 96 -17.00 38.66 21.07
C PHE A 96 -15.86 37.72 20.66
N PRO A 97 -14.81 38.23 19.98
CA PRO A 97 -13.64 37.39 19.68
C PRO A 97 -12.92 37.04 20.98
N ASN A 98 -12.49 35.76 21.08
CA ASN A 98 -11.66 35.27 22.17
C ASN A 98 -10.16 35.44 21.82
N TYR A 99 -9.80 36.54 21.20
CA TYR A 99 -8.43 36.88 20.82
C TYR A 99 -8.32 38.42 20.70
N MET A 100 -7.13 38.94 21.02
CA MET A 100 -6.91 40.39 20.96
C MET A 100 -6.73 40.90 19.53
N LYS A 101 -5.99 40.13 18.69
CA LYS A 101 -5.71 40.47 17.30
C LYS A 101 -5.91 39.24 16.43
N ARG A 102 -6.49 39.45 15.25
CA ARG A 102 -6.68 38.37 14.25
C ARG A 102 -5.35 38.05 13.57
N GLU A 103 -4.75 36.96 13.96
CA GLU A 103 -3.45 36.49 13.45
C GLU A 103 -3.51 35.04 12.94
N ASN A 104 -2.43 34.58 12.33
CA ASN A 104 -2.27 33.17 11.95
C ASN A 104 -2.25 32.30 13.21
N ARG A 105 -2.77 31.07 13.10
CA ARG A 105 -2.91 30.10 14.21
C ARG A 105 -1.65 29.96 15.08
N GLN A 106 -0.47 29.99 14.47
CA GLN A 106 0.80 29.83 15.17
C GLN A 106 1.15 31.01 16.11
N LYS A 107 0.52 32.17 15.92
CA LYS A 107 0.74 33.39 16.71
C LYS A 107 -0.35 33.67 17.74
N LEU A 108 -1.43 32.87 17.71
CA LEU A 108 -2.52 33.03 18.70
C LEU A 108 -2.09 32.50 20.08
N PRO A 109 -2.62 33.04 21.18
CA PRO A 109 -2.48 32.46 22.50
C PRO A 109 -2.94 31.00 22.49
N GLN A 110 -2.16 30.11 23.14
CA GLN A 110 -2.48 28.72 23.19
C GLN A 110 -3.73 28.43 24.01
N VAL A 111 -4.65 27.70 23.45
CA VAL A 111 -5.88 27.21 24.08
C VAL A 111 -5.86 25.69 24.13
N PHE A 112 -6.14 25.14 25.31
CA PHE A 112 -6.16 23.70 25.53
C PHE A 112 -7.55 23.28 26.01
N SER A 113 -8.04 22.18 25.43
CA SER A 113 -9.29 21.53 25.85
C SER A 113 -8.99 20.21 26.53
N GLU A 114 -9.67 19.90 27.63
CA GLU A 114 -9.61 18.57 28.25
C GLU A 114 -10.14 17.50 27.28
N THR A 115 -9.50 16.33 27.30
CA THR A 115 -9.88 15.22 26.39
C THR A 115 -10.68 14.11 27.09
N GLY A 116 -10.88 14.21 28.39
CA GLY A 116 -11.55 13.15 29.16
C GLY A 116 -10.73 11.84 29.33
N ALA A 117 -9.64 11.66 28.58
CA ALA A 117 -8.92 10.39 28.54
C ALA A 117 -8.38 9.97 29.90
N PHE A 118 -7.76 10.90 30.65
CA PHE A 118 -7.36 10.66 32.02
C PHE A 118 -7.16 11.96 32.84
N LEU A 119 -7.30 11.79 34.15
CA LEU A 119 -6.93 12.79 35.17
C LEU A 119 -6.16 12.09 36.29
N ILE A 120 -4.97 12.55 36.62
CA ILE A 120 -4.07 12.02 37.65
C ILE A 120 -3.99 13.03 38.77
N THR A 121 -4.37 12.63 40.00
CA THR A 121 -4.39 13.57 41.14
C THR A 121 -3.79 12.93 42.40
N LYS A 122 -3.13 13.74 43.25
CA LYS A 122 -2.72 13.35 44.60
C LYS A 122 -3.94 13.16 45.50
N PRO A 123 -4.03 12.07 46.26
CA PRO A 123 -5.21 11.72 47.08
C PRO A 123 -5.76 12.81 47.94
N ARG A 124 -4.89 13.65 48.52
CA ARG A 124 -5.26 14.76 49.45
C ARG A 124 -6.21 15.81 48.82
N PHE A 125 -6.28 15.87 47.48
CA PHE A 125 -7.16 16.83 46.76
C PHE A 125 -8.48 16.21 46.33
N ILE A 126 -8.71 14.92 46.61
CA ILE A 126 -9.94 14.24 46.22
C ILE A 126 -10.96 14.37 47.36
N SER A 127 -12.05 15.02 47.07
CA SER A 127 -13.21 15.18 47.96
C SER A 127 -14.51 14.87 47.20
N ILE A 128 -15.62 14.98 47.92
CA ILE A 128 -16.94 14.74 47.31
C ILE A 128 -17.28 15.76 46.20
N ASN A 129 -16.68 16.95 46.23
CA ASN A 129 -16.98 18.06 45.30
C ASN A 129 -15.79 18.45 44.43
N ASN A 130 -14.64 17.81 44.58
CA ASN A 130 -13.43 18.20 43.84
C ASN A 130 -12.43 17.06 43.73
N ARG A 131 -11.74 17.02 42.62
CA ARG A 131 -10.61 16.11 42.35
C ARG A 131 -9.42 16.80 41.69
N ILE A 132 -9.38 18.11 41.70
CA ILE A 132 -8.32 18.91 41.06
C ILE A 132 -7.56 19.66 42.17
N GLY A 133 -6.24 19.54 42.16
CA GLY A 133 -5.34 20.23 43.10
C GLY A 133 -5.11 21.68 42.70
N LYS A 134 -4.33 22.40 43.54
CA LYS A 134 -4.02 23.81 43.30
C LYS A 134 -3.06 23.99 42.11
N ASN A 135 -2.08 23.11 41.95
CA ASN A 135 -1.06 23.20 40.90
C ASN A 135 -1.36 22.17 39.83
N VAL A 136 -2.02 22.63 38.78
CA VAL A 136 -2.41 21.78 37.64
C VAL A 136 -1.37 21.88 36.53
N ASP A 137 -1.04 20.76 35.94
CA ASP A 137 -0.26 20.66 34.71
C ASP A 137 -1.03 19.87 33.65
N LEU A 138 -0.75 20.09 32.37
CA LEU A 138 -1.42 19.41 31.29
C LEU A 138 -0.50 18.38 30.61
N TYR A 139 -1.04 17.23 30.34
CA TYR A 139 -0.45 16.30 29.38
C TYR A 139 -1.06 16.58 28.03
N VAL A 140 -0.37 17.39 27.23
CA VAL A 140 -0.84 17.74 25.89
C VAL A 140 -0.55 16.58 24.93
N SER A 141 -1.61 15.99 24.39
CA SER A 141 -1.51 14.88 23.44
C SER A 141 -0.85 15.35 22.14
N LYS A 142 0.15 14.58 21.67
CA LYS A 142 0.83 14.86 20.39
C LYS A 142 0.04 14.35 19.18
N ASN A 143 -0.83 13.39 19.41
CA ASN A 143 -1.62 12.75 18.38
C ASN A 143 -3.10 13.06 18.61
N PHE A 144 -3.75 13.54 17.58
CA PHE A 144 -5.19 13.88 17.65
C PHE A 144 -6.04 12.64 18.01
N GLU A 145 -5.71 11.46 17.49
CA GLU A 145 -6.49 10.24 17.77
C GLU A 145 -6.61 9.90 19.25
N GLU A 146 -5.56 10.16 20.07
CA GLU A 146 -5.57 9.89 21.51
C GLU A 146 -6.46 10.86 22.31
N SER A 147 -6.93 11.94 21.66
CA SER A 147 -7.77 12.95 22.28
C SER A 147 -9.26 12.78 21.97
N ILE A 148 -9.62 11.75 21.19
CA ILE A 148 -11.03 11.52 20.82
C ILE A 148 -11.77 10.93 22.01
N ASP A 149 -12.81 11.61 22.45
CA ASP A 149 -13.81 11.12 23.39
C ASP A 149 -15.11 10.78 22.64
N ILE A 150 -15.73 9.65 22.94
CA ILE A 150 -16.94 9.19 22.26
C ILE A 150 -18.17 9.81 22.93
N ASP A 151 -18.59 10.97 22.45
CA ASP A 151 -19.82 11.63 22.88
C ASP A 151 -21.00 11.34 21.95
N ASN A 152 -20.72 11.00 20.69
CA ASN A 152 -21.73 10.77 19.67
C ASN A 152 -21.29 9.69 18.65
N TYR A 153 -22.22 9.34 17.74
CA TYR A 153 -21.96 8.30 16.74
C TYR A 153 -20.81 8.62 15.77
N LYS A 154 -20.53 9.90 15.49
CA LYS A 154 -19.41 10.31 14.62
C LYS A 154 -18.07 10.00 15.29
N ASP A 155 -17.96 10.29 16.59
CA ASP A 155 -16.76 9.98 17.37
C ASP A 155 -16.53 8.48 17.44
N PHE A 156 -17.62 7.70 17.66
CA PHE A 156 -17.55 6.23 17.61
C PHE A 156 -17.00 5.72 16.28
N LYS A 157 -17.50 6.23 15.14
CA LYS A 157 -17.02 5.86 13.82
C LYS A 157 -15.56 6.27 13.58
N LEU A 158 -15.15 7.42 14.11
CA LEU A 158 -13.77 7.87 14.03
C LEU A 158 -12.84 6.99 14.86
N CYS A 159 -13.24 6.60 16.06
CA CYS A 159 -12.50 5.63 16.87
C CYS A 159 -12.40 4.25 16.18
N GLU A 160 -13.50 3.76 15.60
CA GLU A 160 -13.51 2.51 14.82
C GLU A 160 -12.52 2.55 13.66
N TYR A 161 -12.49 3.66 12.92
CA TYR A 161 -11.52 3.91 11.84
C TYR A 161 -10.08 3.81 12.33
N TYR A 162 -9.72 4.54 13.41
CA TYR A 162 -8.37 4.52 13.93
C TYR A 162 -7.95 3.17 14.51
N LEU A 163 -8.87 2.42 15.13
CA LEU A 163 -8.61 1.06 15.63
C LEU A 163 -8.35 0.06 14.50
N LYS A 164 -9.04 0.22 13.38
CA LYS A 164 -8.86 -0.62 12.17
C LYS A 164 -7.65 -0.21 11.34
N LYS A 165 -7.20 1.03 11.44
CA LYS A 165 -6.08 1.55 10.67
C LYS A 165 -4.80 0.76 10.95
N LYS A 166 -4.20 0.23 9.89
CA LYS A 166 -2.94 -0.53 9.95
C LYS A 166 -1.82 0.26 9.27
N LYS A 167 -0.61 0.00 9.67
CA LYS A 167 0.59 0.48 8.99
C LYS A 167 1.07 -0.60 8.03
N ILE A 168 0.94 -0.36 6.73
CA ILE A 168 1.32 -1.28 5.65
C ILE A 168 2.65 -0.83 5.06
N LEU A 169 3.64 -1.69 5.14
CA LEU A 169 4.95 -1.47 4.55
C LEU A 169 5.10 -2.27 3.26
N PHE A 170 5.28 -1.57 2.15
CA PHE A 170 5.69 -2.17 0.89
C PHE A 170 7.21 -2.20 0.79
N VAL A 171 7.80 -3.39 0.71
CA VAL A 171 9.22 -3.59 0.42
C VAL A 171 9.35 -3.94 -1.05
N VAL A 172 10.02 -3.07 -1.83
CA VAL A 172 10.06 -3.21 -3.29
C VAL A 172 11.44 -2.92 -3.85
N SER A 173 11.81 -3.67 -4.89
CA SER A 173 13.03 -3.44 -5.66
C SER A 173 12.69 -2.90 -7.05
N GLY A 174 13.50 -1.94 -7.55
CA GLY A 174 13.33 -1.37 -8.88
C GLY A 174 14.55 -0.58 -9.33
N PHE A 175 15.42 -1.23 -10.12
CA PHE A 175 16.65 -0.65 -10.67
C PHE A 175 16.80 -1.03 -12.15
N LYS A 176 17.75 -0.42 -12.87
CA LYS A 176 17.88 -0.55 -14.35
C LYS A 176 17.80 -2.00 -14.86
N LYS A 177 18.37 -2.97 -14.15
CA LYS A 177 18.45 -4.36 -14.61
C LYS A 177 17.11 -5.11 -14.52
N ILE A 178 16.28 -4.83 -13.51
CA ILE A 178 15.00 -5.52 -13.29
C ILE A 178 13.77 -4.69 -13.73
N GLY A 179 13.97 -3.41 -14.04
CA GLY A 179 12.91 -2.51 -14.46
C GLY A 179 12.02 -2.03 -13.31
N LEU A 180 10.85 -1.48 -13.65
CA LEU A 180 9.89 -0.90 -12.71
C LEU A 180 8.59 -1.72 -12.56
N GLY A 181 8.54 -2.95 -13.08
CA GLY A 181 7.33 -3.80 -13.01
C GLY A 181 6.83 -4.04 -11.58
N HIS A 182 7.74 -4.31 -10.65
CA HIS A 182 7.44 -4.48 -9.22
C HIS A 182 6.90 -3.19 -8.59
N VAL A 183 7.48 -2.03 -8.96
CA VAL A 183 7.03 -0.72 -8.48
C VAL A 183 5.60 -0.42 -8.94
N HIS A 184 5.30 -0.67 -10.22
CA HIS A 184 3.94 -0.50 -10.74
C HIS A 184 2.93 -1.38 -10.03
N ASN A 185 3.30 -2.60 -9.71
CA ASN A 185 2.48 -3.55 -8.96
C ASN A 185 2.09 -3.01 -7.58
N VAL A 186 3.11 -2.68 -6.76
CA VAL A 186 2.88 -2.22 -5.39
C VAL A 186 2.15 -0.88 -5.33
N LEU A 187 2.37 0.02 -6.31
CA LEU A 187 1.63 1.28 -6.39
C LEU A 187 0.14 1.08 -6.67
N GLN A 188 -0.22 0.12 -7.53
CA GLN A 188 -1.61 -0.22 -7.78
C GLN A 188 -2.31 -0.77 -6.54
N ILE A 189 -1.60 -1.60 -5.75
CA ILE A 189 -2.11 -2.13 -4.50
C ILE A 189 -2.24 -1.00 -3.46
N ALA A 190 -1.22 -0.17 -3.31
CA ALA A 190 -1.19 0.91 -2.33
C ALA A 190 -2.35 1.92 -2.51
N ASN A 191 -2.74 2.20 -3.75
CA ASN A 191 -3.86 3.09 -4.06
C ASN A 191 -5.22 2.58 -3.56
N GLU A 192 -5.36 1.28 -3.33
CA GLU A 192 -6.62 0.68 -2.84
C GLU A 192 -6.72 0.66 -1.30
N PHE A 193 -5.63 0.93 -0.59
CA PHE A 193 -5.58 0.88 0.88
C PHE A 193 -5.40 2.28 1.50
N THR A 194 -6.10 3.29 0.97
CA THR A 194 -5.99 4.69 1.41
C THR A 194 -6.42 4.91 2.87
N ASP A 195 -7.22 4.01 3.44
CA ASP A 195 -7.64 4.05 4.84
C ASP A 195 -6.55 3.61 5.83
N HIS A 196 -5.42 3.14 5.32
CA HIS A 196 -4.28 2.67 6.09
C HIS A 196 -3.07 3.61 5.98
N GLU A 197 -2.11 3.51 6.89
CA GLU A 197 -0.83 4.22 6.76
C GLU A 197 0.08 3.46 5.79
N ILE A 198 0.29 4.01 4.60
CA ILE A 198 1.11 3.41 3.55
C ILE A 198 2.53 3.94 3.62
N ILE A 199 3.50 3.02 3.67
CA ILE A 199 4.93 3.32 3.69
C ILE A 199 5.66 2.40 2.71
N PHE A 200 6.69 2.91 2.04
CA PHE A 200 7.56 2.13 1.17
C PHE A 200 8.99 2.07 1.69
N LEU A 201 9.62 0.92 1.50
CA LEU A 201 11.04 0.71 1.74
C LEU A 201 11.66 0.08 0.50
N VAL A 202 12.69 0.73 -0.05
CA VAL A 202 13.43 0.24 -1.22
C VAL A 202 14.87 -0.11 -0.82
N ASP A 203 15.45 -1.11 -1.49
CA ASP A 203 16.84 -1.46 -1.28
C ASP A 203 17.80 -0.35 -1.77
N LYS A 204 19.08 -0.44 -1.38
CA LYS A 204 20.11 0.60 -1.67
C LYS A 204 20.29 0.88 -3.16
N LYS A 205 20.02 -0.08 -4.04
CA LYS A 205 20.24 0.00 -5.50
C LYS A 205 19.04 0.55 -6.25
N SER A 206 17.89 0.67 -5.60
CA SER A 206 16.59 0.96 -6.20
C SER A 206 16.26 2.46 -6.27
N ASP A 207 17.19 3.28 -6.79
CA ASP A 207 16.97 4.71 -6.99
C ASP A 207 15.79 5.02 -7.89
N LEU A 208 15.58 4.22 -8.94
CA LEU A 208 14.47 4.38 -9.85
C LEU A 208 13.13 4.14 -9.15
N ALA A 209 13.04 3.10 -8.31
CA ALA A 209 11.86 2.83 -7.48
C ALA A 209 11.61 3.98 -6.51
N PHE A 210 12.67 4.44 -5.80
CA PHE A 210 12.57 5.54 -4.85
C PHE A 210 11.99 6.79 -5.51
N ASN A 211 12.53 7.23 -6.62
CA ASN A 211 12.10 8.42 -7.33
C ASN A 211 10.65 8.28 -7.86
N LYS A 212 10.31 7.12 -8.44
CA LYS A 212 8.97 6.87 -8.97
C LYS A 212 7.90 6.89 -7.88
N ILE A 213 8.18 6.29 -6.71
CA ILE A 213 7.25 6.25 -5.57
C ILE A 213 7.10 7.64 -4.96
N ARG A 214 8.22 8.38 -4.79
CA ARG A 214 8.22 9.76 -4.28
C ARG A 214 7.40 10.71 -5.16
N LEU A 215 7.48 10.57 -6.48
CA LEU A 215 6.68 11.34 -7.44
C LEU A 215 5.16 11.08 -7.33
N LYS A 216 4.76 9.99 -6.68
CA LYS A 216 3.36 9.67 -6.35
C LYS A 216 2.96 10.11 -4.93
N ASN A 217 3.77 10.96 -4.29
CA ASN A 217 3.56 11.52 -2.96
C ASN A 217 3.47 10.48 -1.81
N TYR A 218 3.96 9.27 -1.99
CA TYR A 218 4.07 8.29 -0.92
C TYR A 218 5.31 8.50 -0.06
N ARG A 219 5.21 8.17 1.23
CA ARG A 219 6.37 8.10 2.14
C ARG A 219 7.24 6.93 1.73
N VAL A 220 8.44 7.21 1.27
CA VAL A 220 9.41 6.20 0.83
C VAL A 220 10.75 6.38 1.54
N PHE A 221 11.32 5.26 1.98
CA PHE A 221 12.63 5.20 2.62
C PHE A 221 13.57 4.33 1.80
N LYS A 222 14.84 4.70 1.76
CA LYS A 222 15.91 3.83 1.29
C LYS A 222 16.45 3.01 2.45
N GLN A 223 16.77 1.75 2.21
CA GLN A 223 17.49 0.90 3.13
C GLN A 223 18.79 1.58 3.58
N LYS A 224 18.96 1.74 4.89
CA LYS A 224 20.17 2.31 5.51
C LYS A 224 21.11 1.24 6.03
N ASN A 225 20.56 0.23 6.69
CA ASN A 225 21.32 -0.83 7.30
C ASN A 225 21.71 -1.94 6.32
N PRO A 226 22.83 -2.64 6.49
CA PRO A 226 23.18 -3.81 5.67
C PRO A 226 22.07 -4.87 5.71
N ASN A 227 21.45 -5.08 6.86
CA ASN A 227 20.30 -5.95 7.02
C ASN A 227 19.00 -5.10 7.07
N ILE A 228 18.17 -5.25 6.06
CA ILE A 228 16.90 -4.53 5.90
C ILE A 228 15.92 -4.71 7.08
N ILE A 229 16.05 -5.79 7.84
CA ILE A 229 15.22 -6.08 9.02
C ILE A 229 15.34 -4.98 10.08
N PHE A 230 16.51 -4.36 10.26
CA PHE A 230 16.68 -3.25 11.20
C PHE A 230 15.87 -2.02 10.79
N ASP A 231 15.82 -1.72 9.47
CA ASP A 231 15.02 -0.62 8.96
C ASP A 231 13.52 -0.93 9.12
N ILE A 232 13.10 -2.17 8.86
CA ILE A 232 11.71 -2.62 9.05
C ILE A 232 11.29 -2.53 10.51
N ARG A 233 12.15 -2.95 11.46
CA ARG A 233 11.87 -2.83 12.90
C ARG A 233 11.65 -1.38 13.32
N LYS A 234 12.47 -0.46 12.83
CA LYS A 234 12.34 0.98 13.11
C LYS A 234 11.04 1.56 12.58
N LEU A 235 10.59 1.12 11.40
CA LEU A 235 9.33 1.53 10.80
C LEU A 235 8.12 0.92 11.50
N ASN A 236 8.29 -0.22 12.16
CA ASN A 236 7.29 -0.97 12.93
C ASN A 236 5.92 -1.13 12.22
N PRO A 237 5.86 -1.77 11.04
CA PRO A 237 4.61 -2.01 10.33
C PRO A 237 3.77 -3.11 11.00
N ASP A 238 2.46 -3.13 10.71
CA ASP A 238 1.57 -4.24 11.06
C ASP A 238 1.58 -5.33 9.98
N LEU A 239 1.62 -4.90 8.71
CA LEU A 239 1.67 -5.76 7.53
C LEU A 239 2.86 -5.39 6.65
N ILE A 240 3.55 -6.39 6.12
CA ILE A 240 4.64 -6.24 5.16
C ILE A 240 4.24 -6.91 3.85
N ILE A 241 4.27 -6.17 2.76
CA ILE A 241 4.04 -6.65 1.41
C ILE A 241 5.36 -6.57 0.63
N ASN A 242 5.92 -7.73 0.31
CA ASN A 242 7.17 -7.83 -0.44
C ASN A 242 6.90 -8.04 -1.93
N ASP A 243 7.52 -7.22 -2.76
CA ASP A 243 7.65 -7.43 -4.22
C ASP A 243 9.13 -7.18 -4.62
N ILE A 244 10.01 -8.10 -4.18
CA ILE A 244 11.49 -8.00 -4.25
C ILE A 244 12.15 -9.19 -4.92
N LEU A 245 11.41 -9.97 -5.72
CA LEU A 245 11.84 -11.27 -6.24
C LEU A 245 11.94 -12.34 -5.14
N ASP A 246 12.90 -13.23 -5.24
CA ASP A 246 12.99 -14.44 -4.42
C ASP A 246 13.46 -14.13 -2.99
N THR A 247 12.62 -14.39 -1.99
CA THR A 247 12.95 -14.15 -0.60
C THR A 247 13.72 -15.31 0.03
N LYS A 248 14.61 -14.95 0.96
CA LYS A 248 15.35 -15.94 1.78
C LYS A 248 14.50 -16.41 2.96
N GLN A 249 14.66 -17.68 3.34
CA GLN A 249 13.92 -18.27 4.47
C GLN A 249 14.12 -17.49 5.77
N ASN A 250 15.35 -17.15 6.11
CA ASN A 250 15.67 -16.42 7.35
C ASN A 250 15.02 -15.04 7.42
N TYR A 251 14.90 -14.35 6.26
CA TYR A 251 14.24 -13.05 6.18
C TYR A 251 12.76 -13.16 6.61
N ILE A 252 11.99 -14.05 5.97
CA ILE A 252 10.56 -14.20 6.27
C ILE A 252 10.34 -14.73 7.68
N LYS A 253 11.10 -15.75 8.11
CA LYS A 253 10.98 -16.28 9.48
C LYS A 253 11.25 -15.23 10.56
N THR A 254 12.21 -14.34 10.32
CA THR A 254 12.51 -13.24 11.27
C THR A 254 11.37 -12.25 11.35
N LEU A 255 10.75 -11.89 10.22
CA LEU A 255 9.60 -10.99 10.22
C LEU A 255 8.40 -11.60 10.99
N ILE A 256 8.14 -12.88 10.81
CA ILE A 256 7.08 -13.59 11.54
C ILE A 256 7.37 -13.66 13.04
N LYS A 257 8.62 -13.97 13.44
CA LYS A 257 9.03 -13.94 14.85
C LYS A 257 8.86 -12.56 15.50
N LEU A 258 8.88 -11.49 14.71
CA LEU A 258 8.58 -10.13 15.14
C LEU A 258 7.07 -9.82 15.20
N GLY A 259 6.21 -10.82 15.05
CA GLY A 259 4.76 -10.67 15.07
C GLY A 259 4.19 -9.97 13.82
N LYS A 260 4.95 -9.91 12.70
CA LYS A 260 4.51 -9.20 11.50
C LYS A 260 3.76 -10.13 10.55
N LYS A 261 2.64 -9.65 9.98
CA LYS A 261 2.00 -10.31 8.85
C LYS A 261 2.81 -10.05 7.58
N VAL A 262 2.96 -11.08 6.73
CA VAL A 262 3.82 -11.01 5.53
C VAL A 262 3.09 -11.54 4.33
N ILE A 263 3.07 -10.76 3.25
CA ILE A 263 2.55 -11.13 1.92
C ILE A 263 3.69 -11.02 0.92
N ASN A 264 3.84 -12.01 0.06
CA ASN A 264 4.87 -12.01 -0.98
C ASN A 264 4.23 -12.06 -2.37
N PHE A 265 4.75 -11.21 -3.27
CA PHE A 265 4.40 -11.18 -4.68
C PHE A 265 5.54 -11.72 -5.53
N GLU A 266 5.22 -12.55 -6.54
CA GLU A 266 6.13 -13.09 -7.55
C GLU A 266 7.40 -13.73 -6.95
N ASP A 267 7.24 -14.41 -5.82
CA ASP A 267 8.31 -15.00 -5.02
C ASP A 267 8.39 -16.51 -5.22
N LEU A 268 9.48 -16.97 -5.82
CA LEU A 268 9.83 -18.39 -5.98
C LEU A 268 10.89 -18.86 -4.97
N GLY A 269 11.34 -17.97 -4.09
CA GLY A 269 12.40 -18.22 -3.12
C GLY A 269 12.00 -19.17 -1.98
N LYS A 270 13.01 -19.64 -1.25
CA LYS A 270 12.80 -20.55 -0.09
C LYS A 270 12.05 -19.90 1.07
N GLY A 271 11.95 -18.56 1.09
CA GLY A 271 11.20 -17.81 2.10
C GLY A 271 9.69 -17.84 1.87
N SER A 272 9.25 -17.94 0.62
CA SER A 272 7.85 -17.82 0.23
C SER A 272 6.91 -18.74 1.03
N LYS A 273 7.30 -19.99 1.29
CA LYS A 273 6.48 -20.99 2.02
C LYS A 273 6.10 -20.58 3.46
N PHE A 274 6.78 -19.58 4.03
CA PHE A 274 6.51 -19.10 5.39
C PHE A 274 5.64 -17.82 5.40
N ALA A 275 5.38 -17.20 4.26
CA ALA A 275 4.52 -16.02 4.19
C ALA A 275 3.06 -16.36 4.50
N HIS A 276 2.31 -15.40 5.04
CA HIS A 276 0.88 -15.55 5.32
C HIS A 276 0.04 -15.62 4.05
N LEU A 277 0.53 -15.04 2.95
CA LEU A 277 -0.11 -15.07 1.63
C LEU A 277 0.96 -14.96 0.55
N ILE A 278 0.82 -15.75 -0.53
CA ILE A 278 1.68 -15.70 -1.70
C ILE A 278 0.81 -15.48 -2.93
N ILE A 279 1.15 -14.51 -3.76
CA ILE A 279 0.47 -14.21 -5.02
C ILE A 279 1.49 -14.20 -6.15
N ASN A 280 1.43 -15.21 -7.01
CA ASN A 280 2.34 -15.42 -8.14
C ASN A 280 1.54 -15.45 -9.45
N ALA A 281 1.18 -14.28 -9.98
CA ALA A 281 0.30 -14.14 -11.13
C ALA A 281 0.95 -14.63 -12.45
N ILE A 282 2.27 -14.44 -12.59
CA ILE A 282 3.00 -14.72 -13.84
C ILE A 282 3.60 -16.12 -13.89
N TYR A 283 3.70 -16.80 -12.76
CA TYR A 283 4.25 -18.15 -12.69
C TYR A 283 3.17 -19.23 -12.64
N SER A 284 3.50 -20.42 -13.17
CA SER A 284 2.70 -21.62 -12.96
C SER A 284 2.91 -22.17 -11.55
N LYS A 285 1.90 -22.89 -11.06
CA LYS A 285 1.94 -23.54 -9.76
C LYS A 285 2.99 -24.66 -9.76
N LYS A 286 4.11 -24.45 -9.08
CA LYS A 286 5.17 -25.46 -8.91
C LYS A 286 5.06 -26.25 -7.60
N LYS A 287 4.43 -25.69 -6.55
CA LYS A 287 4.29 -26.33 -5.22
C LYS A 287 3.01 -25.86 -4.53
N ASN A 288 2.37 -26.77 -3.77
CA ASN A 288 1.23 -26.41 -2.92
C ASN A 288 1.74 -25.85 -1.59
N TYR A 289 1.72 -24.53 -1.45
CA TYR A 289 1.81 -23.88 -0.15
C TYR A 289 0.41 -23.50 0.34
N GLN A 290 0.18 -23.54 1.65
CA GLN A 290 -1.04 -22.99 2.21
C GLN A 290 -1.14 -21.50 1.85
N LYS A 291 -2.34 -21.05 1.46
CA LYS A 291 -2.61 -19.65 1.08
C LYS A 291 -1.74 -19.11 -0.07
N SER A 292 -1.52 -19.92 -1.10
CA SER A 292 -0.80 -19.52 -2.31
C SER A 292 -1.73 -19.49 -3.54
N TYR A 293 -1.63 -18.41 -4.31
CA TYR A 293 -2.49 -18.10 -5.44
C TYR A 293 -1.63 -17.86 -6.68
N PHE A 294 -1.88 -18.63 -7.75
CA PHE A 294 -1.07 -18.65 -8.96
C PHE A 294 -1.89 -18.35 -10.21
N GLY A 295 -1.22 -17.78 -11.21
CA GLY A 295 -1.71 -17.62 -12.56
C GLY A 295 -2.49 -16.34 -12.82
N HIS A 296 -2.85 -16.15 -14.08
CA HIS A 296 -3.35 -14.90 -14.66
C HIS A 296 -4.57 -14.29 -13.96
N LYS A 297 -5.37 -15.07 -13.24
CA LYS A 297 -6.54 -14.57 -12.48
C LYS A 297 -6.18 -13.56 -11.39
N TYR A 298 -4.92 -13.55 -10.96
CA TYR A 298 -4.39 -12.67 -9.91
C TYR A 298 -3.44 -11.61 -10.45
N PHE A 299 -3.41 -11.44 -11.79
CA PHE A 299 -2.58 -10.41 -12.39
C PHE A 299 -3.15 -9.02 -12.12
N LEU A 300 -2.28 -8.11 -11.67
CA LEU A 300 -2.62 -6.70 -11.44
C LEU A 300 -2.53 -5.94 -12.75
N LEU A 301 -3.64 -5.85 -13.44
CA LEU A 301 -3.75 -5.09 -14.68
C LEU A 301 -3.85 -3.61 -14.37
N ARG A 302 -3.09 -2.76 -15.07
CA ARG A 302 -3.14 -1.29 -14.89
C ARG A 302 -4.50 -0.73 -15.30
N ASP A 303 -4.94 0.33 -14.61
CA ASP A 303 -6.27 0.92 -14.80
C ASP A 303 -6.51 1.38 -16.24
N GLU A 304 -5.47 1.89 -16.93
CA GLU A 304 -5.56 2.25 -18.35
C GLU A 304 -6.02 1.10 -19.25
N PHE A 305 -5.71 -0.16 -18.90
CA PHE A 305 -6.16 -1.34 -19.66
C PHE A 305 -7.52 -1.87 -19.21
N ILE A 306 -7.87 -1.67 -17.93
CA ILE A 306 -9.19 -2.05 -17.40
C ILE A 306 -10.29 -1.23 -18.08
N LEU A 307 -10.04 0.07 -18.27
CA LEU A 307 -11.01 1.04 -18.83
C LEU A 307 -11.15 0.96 -20.35
N LYS A 308 -10.20 0.34 -21.06
CA LYS A 308 -10.25 0.24 -22.53
C LYS A 308 -11.13 -0.91 -22.99
N SER A 309 -11.84 -0.69 -24.11
CA SER A 309 -12.53 -1.75 -24.84
C SER A 309 -11.55 -2.57 -25.66
N PRO A 310 -11.83 -3.88 -25.88
CA PRO A 310 -11.00 -4.71 -26.74
C PRO A 310 -10.92 -4.19 -28.17
N LYS A 311 -9.78 -4.46 -28.83
CA LYS A 311 -9.57 -4.10 -30.22
C LYS A 311 -10.44 -4.91 -31.18
N ALA A 312 -11.10 -4.25 -32.11
CA ALA A 312 -11.68 -4.88 -33.29
C ALA A 312 -10.55 -5.33 -34.24
N ILE A 313 -10.58 -6.58 -34.70
CA ILE A 313 -9.53 -7.13 -35.56
C ILE A 313 -9.77 -6.70 -37.01
N ASN A 314 -8.85 -5.96 -37.61
CA ASN A 314 -8.89 -5.48 -38.96
C ASN A 314 -8.59 -6.62 -39.97
N LYS A 315 -9.26 -6.60 -41.13
CA LYS A 315 -8.97 -7.56 -42.23
C LYS A 315 -7.55 -7.42 -42.76
N LYS A 316 -7.06 -6.18 -42.93
CA LYS A 316 -5.68 -5.88 -43.35
C LYS A 316 -4.87 -5.35 -42.19
N VAL A 317 -3.62 -5.77 -42.05
CA VAL A 317 -2.65 -5.22 -41.11
C VAL A 317 -2.06 -3.94 -41.68
N LYS A 318 -2.15 -2.84 -40.92
CA LYS A 318 -1.61 -1.52 -41.32
C LYS A 318 -0.56 -1.02 -40.35
N ASN A 319 -0.69 -1.37 -39.06
CA ASN A 319 0.15 -0.85 -37.99
C ASN A 319 0.73 -1.97 -37.16
N ILE A 320 2.02 -1.92 -36.94
CA ILE A 320 2.76 -2.85 -36.07
C ILE A 320 3.38 -2.08 -34.93
N LEU A 321 3.23 -2.59 -33.72
CA LEU A 321 3.92 -2.08 -32.55
C LEU A 321 5.03 -3.05 -32.14
N ILE A 322 6.22 -2.51 -31.89
CA ILE A 322 7.36 -3.26 -31.33
C ILE A 322 7.68 -2.68 -29.95
N THR A 323 7.52 -3.48 -28.90
CA THR A 323 7.85 -3.07 -27.53
C THR A 323 8.33 -4.25 -26.68
N PHE A 324 9.53 -4.15 -26.13
CA PHE A 324 10.13 -5.15 -25.27
C PHE A 324 10.19 -4.72 -23.80
N GLY A 325 9.24 -3.85 -23.40
CA GLY A 325 9.09 -3.37 -22.03
C GLY A 325 10.09 -2.28 -21.64
N GLY A 326 10.41 -2.20 -20.35
CA GLY A 326 11.24 -1.13 -19.77
C GLY A 326 12.71 -1.20 -20.17
N VAL A 327 13.22 -2.39 -20.47
CA VAL A 327 14.62 -2.68 -20.82
C VAL A 327 14.64 -3.77 -21.89
N ASP A 328 15.39 -3.58 -22.93
CA ASP A 328 15.64 -4.59 -23.97
C ASP A 328 17.16 -4.84 -24.07
N PRO A 329 17.75 -5.59 -23.12
CA PRO A 329 19.20 -5.73 -22.99
C PRO A 329 19.84 -6.53 -24.13
N LYS A 330 19.06 -7.28 -24.90
CA LYS A 330 19.50 -8.08 -26.05
C LYS A 330 19.17 -7.42 -27.37
N ASN A 331 18.59 -6.21 -27.34
CA ASN A 331 18.20 -5.42 -28.52
C ASN A 331 17.31 -6.23 -29.51
N TYR A 332 16.33 -6.95 -28.97
CA TYR A 332 15.35 -7.66 -29.81
C TYR A 332 14.49 -6.73 -30.63
N THR A 333 14.34 -5.48 -30.20
CA THR A 333 13.76 -4.40 -31.01
C THR A 333 14.43 -4.32 -32.38
N LYS A 334 15.78 -4.17 -32.45
CA LYS A 334 16.53 -4.14 -33.69
C LYS A 334 16.38 -5.46 -34.47
N LYS A 335 16.48 -6.60 -33.79
CA LYS A 335 16.35 -7.93 -34.41
C LYS A 335 15.03 -8.11 -35.15
N VAL A 336 13.91 -7.73 -34.53
CA VAL A 336 12.59 -7.80 -35.14
C VAL A 336 12.49 -6.86 -36.34
N ILE A 337 12.92 -5.59 -36.19
CA ILE A 337 12.92 -4.62 -37.31
C ILE A 337 13.73 -5.17 -38.48
N THR A 338 14.94 -5.67 -38.24
CA THR A 338 15.78 -6.25 -39.30
C THR A 338 15.07 -7.38 -40.05
N ALA A 339 14.28 -8.20 -39.34
CA ALA A 339 13.59 -9.33 -39.94
C ALA A 339 12.37 -8.95 -40.81
N ILE A 340 11.65 -7.84 -40.46
CA ILE A 340 10.34 -7.55 -41.08
C ILE A 340 10.30 -6.24 -41.89
N HIS A 341 11.30 -5.36 -41.76
CA HIS A 341 11.26 -3.99 -42.33
C HIS A 341 10.98 -3.98 -43.84
N LYS A 342 11.71 -4.77 -44.64
CA LYS A 342 11.53 -4.85 -46.09
C LYS A 342 10.10 -5.28 -46.50
N ASP A 343 9.52 -6.24 -45.77
CA ASP A 343 8.15 -6.69 -46.04
C ASP A 343 7.12 -5.63 -45.65
N CYS A 344 7.38 -4.88 -44.59
CA CYS A 344 6.53 -3.76 -44.17
C CYS A 344 6.55 -2.62 -45.22
N GLU A 345 7.72 -2.25 -45.74
CA GLU A 345 7.85 -1.25 -46.79
C GLU A 345 7.06 -1.64 -48.08
N LYS A 346 7.27 -2.88 -48.57
CA LYS A 346 6.54 -3.40 -49.74
C LYS A 346 5.02 -3.35 -49.55
N ARG A 347 4.54 -3.58 -48.33
CA ARG A 347 3.11 -3.70 -48.01
C ARG A 347 2.49 -2.41 -47.46
N LYS A 348 3.28 -1.34 -47.35
CA LYS A 348 2.88 -0.04 -46.76
C LYS A 348 2.36 -0.22 -45.32
N ILE A 349 3.04 -1.01 -44.51
CA ILE A 349 2.72 -1.26 -43.10
C ILE A 349 3.60 -0.35 -42.25
N ASN A 350 2.99 0.44 -41.37
CA ASN A 350 3.68 1.33 -40.44
C ASN A 350 4.29 0.53 -39.28
N ILE A 351 5.51 0.88 -38.93
CA ILE A 351 6.20 0.31 -37.74
C ILE A 351 6.33 1.41 -36.69
N GLN A 352 5.72 1.22 -35.55
CA GLN A 352 5.93 2.02 -34.37
C GLN A 352 6.75 1.24 -33.33
N VAL A 353 7.78 1.87 -32.81
CA VAL A 353 8.67 1.32 -31.77
C VAL A 353 8.49 2.10 -30.48
N ILE A 354 8.12 1.42 -29.41
CA ILE A 354 8.05 2.05 -28.08
C ILE A 354 9.10 1.42 -27.17
N THR A 355 10.03 2.26 -26.70
CA THR A 355 11.11 1.84 -25.80
C THR A 355 10.90 2.41 -24.41
N GLY A 356 11.27 1.63 -23.38
CA GLY A 356 11.32 2.10 -22.01
C GLY A 356 12.58 2.96 -21.74
N PHE A 357 12.60 3.56 -20.56
CA PHE A 357 13.70 4.48 -20.17
C PHE A 357 15.06 3.77 -20.04
N GLY A 358 15.10 2.44 -19.86
CA GLY A 358 16.33 1.64 -19.75
C GLY A 358 16.91 1.16 -21.10
N TYR A 359 16.26 1.47 -22.22
CA TYR A 359 16.74 1.08 -23.53
C TYR A 359 17.87 2.01 -24.02
N ASN A 360 19.06 1.45 -24.25
CA ASN A 360 20.28 2.22 -24.57
C ASN A 360 20.73 2.09 -26.03
N CYS A 361 20.01 1.32 -26.87
CA CYS A 361 20.42 0.99 -28.22
C CYS A 361 19.72 1.81 -29.31
N LEU A 362 19.15 2.99 -29.01
CA LEU A 362 18.42 3.84 -29.96
C LEU A 362 19.26 4.18 -31.21
N HIS A 363 20.56 4.38 -31.06
CA HIS A 363 21.48 4.66 -32.18
C HIS A 363 21.44 3.57 -33.25
N THR A 364 21.17 2.30 -32.85
CA THR A 364 21.16 1.17 -33.79
C THR A 364 19.88 1.13 -34.66
N LEU A 365 18.89 1.95 -34.35
CA LEU A 365 17.62 2.03 -35.08
C LEU A 365 17.59 3.14 -36.12
N LYS A 366 18.55 4.08 -36.09
CA LYS A 366 18.60 5.24 -37.00
C LYS A 366 18.76 4.88 -38.46
N SER A 367 19.29 3.69 -38.78
CA SER A 367 19.47 3.20 -40.16
C SER A 367 18.18 2.77 -40.85
N PHE A 368 17.09 2.56 -40.08
CA PHE A 368 15.84 2.15 -40.65
C PHE A 368 14.96 3.37 -40.98
N LYS A 369 14.49 3.45 -42.23
CA LYS A 369 13.58 4.51 -42.68
C LYS A 369 12.12 4.12 -42.37
N ASN A 370 11.24 5.10 -42.30
CA ASN A 370 9.79 4.91 -42.18
C ASN A 370 9.39 4.12 -40.90
N ILE A 371 10.13 4.32 -39.78
CA ILE A 371 9.76 3.82 -38.46
C ILE A 371 9.55 5.00 -37.50
N GLU A 372 8.50 4.93 -36.71
CA GLU A 372 8.23 5.89 -35.64
C GLU A 372 8.81 5.37 -34.33
N ILE A 373 9.66 6.15 -33.66
CA ILE A 373 10.30 5.75 -32.39
C ILE A 373 9.86 6.68 -31.28
N LEU A 374 9.17 6.11 -30.30
CA LEU A 374 8.71 6.81 -29.10
C LEU A 374 9.43 6.25 -27.85
N LYS A 375 9.71 7.12 -26.90
CA LYS A 375 10.37 6.74 -25.64
C LYS A 375 9.52 7.14 -24.45
N ASN A 376 9.36 6.22 -23.51
CA ASN A 376 8.67 6.47 -22.23
C ASN A 376 7.24 7.02 -22.38
N VAL A 377 6.45 6.46 -23.25
CA VAL A 377 5.05 6.86 -23.41
C VAL A 377 4.25 6.62 -22.10
N GLN A 378 3.32 7.51 -21.80
CA GLN A 378 2.49 7.39 -20.62
C GLN A 378 1.31 6.45 -20.83
N ASN A 379 0.64 6.52 -21.99
CA ASN A 379 -0.57 5.75 -22.33
C ASN A 379 -0.26 4.69 -23.39
N ILE A 380 0.51 3.67 -23.04
CA ILE A 380 0.86 2.61 -23.98
C ILE A 380 -0.36 1.82 -24.47
N SER A 381 -1.45 1.82 -23.71
CA SER A 381 -2.71 1.17 -24.11
C SER A 381 -3.29 1.72 -25.41
N ASP A 382 -3.17 3.02 -25.68
CA ASP A 382 -3.65 3.64 -26.93
C ASP A 382 -2.82 3.18 -28.12
N HIS A 383 -1.50 3.12 -27.96
CA HIS A 383 -0.59 2.60 -28.98
C HIS A 383 -0.85 1.11 -29.29
N MET A 384 -1.11 0.32 -28.24
CA MET A 384 -1.46 -1.10 -28.40
C MET A 384 -2.80 -1.29 -29.14
N LEU A 385 -3.81 -0.46 -28.84
CA LEU A 385 -5.09 -0.49 -29.54
C LEU A 385 -4.98 -0.09 -31.01
N ASN A 386 -4.08 0.84 -31.34
CA ASN A 386 -3.84 1.25 -32.73
C ASN A 386 -3.06 0.20 -33.54
N ALA A 387 -2.32 -0.68 -32.86
CA ALA A 387 -1.55 -1.73 -33.52
C ALA A 387 -2.44 -2.90 -33.96
N ASP A 388 -2.20 -3.48 -35.13
CA ASP A 388 -2.87 -4.68 -35.63
C ASP A 388 -2.09 -5.96 -35.26
N LEU A 389 -0.80 -5.80 -34.99
CA LEU A 389 0.11 -6.85 -34.51
C LEU A 389 1.15 -6.24 -33.56
N ILE A 390 1.45 -6.94 -32.49
CA ILE A 390 2.47 -6.52 -31.52
C ILE A 390 3.59 -7.54 -31.43
N PHE A 391 4.85 -7.06 -31.46
CA PHE A 391 6.03 -7.82 -31.03
C PHE A 391 6.41 -7.42 -29.62
N SER A 392 6.59 -8.40 -28.72
CA SER A 392 6.91 -8.13 -27.31
C SER A 392 7.71 -9.25 -26.69
N SER A 393 8.09 -9.09 -25.40
CA SER A 393 8.67 -10.16 -24.59
C SER A 393 7.60 -10.90 -23.77
N ALA A 394 8.00 -12.06 -23.19
CA ALA A 394 7.11 -12.87 -22.35
C ALA A 394 6.91 -12.32 -20.92
N GLY A 395 7.05 -11.01 -20.74
CA GLY A 395 6.87 -10.32 -19.47
C GLY A 395 5.42 -9.94 -19.15
N ARG A 396 5.25 -8.98 -18.25
CA ARG A 396 3.93 -8.46 -17.83
C ARG A 396 3.12 -7.86 -18.97
N THR A 397 3.78 -7.30 -19.97
CA THR A 397 3.16 -6.71 -21.16
C THR A 397 2.25 -7.69 -21.91
N THR A 398 2.49 -9.00 -21.83
CA THR A 398 1.62 -10.01 -22.47
C THR A 398 0.21 -10.03 -21.89
N TYR A 399 0.05 -9.76 -20.60
CA TYR A 399 -1.27 -9.64 -19.96
C TYR A 399 -2.01 -8.37 -20.39
N GLU A 400 -1.26 -7.28 -20.56
CA GLU A 400 -1.77 -6.01 -21.07
C GLU A 400 -2.26 -6.17 -22.52
N ILE A 401 -1.46 -6.78 -23.37
CA ILE A 401 -1.81 -7.14 -24.75
C ILE A 401 -3.06 -8.02 -24.79
N ALA A 402 -3.11 -9.07 -23.95
CA ALA A 402 -4.23 -9.99 -23.89
C ALA A 402 -5.53 -9.33 -23.44
N SER A 403 -5.46 -8.35 -22.53
CA SER A 403 -6.66 -7.61 -22.07
C SER A 403 -7.32 -6.77 -23.17
N LEU A 404 -6.52 -6.37 -24.17
CA LEU A 404 -6.98 -5.64 -25.37
C LEU A 404 -7.28 -6.58 -26.55
N GLY A 405 -6.86 -7.82 -26.50
CA GLY A 405 -7.07 -8.82 -27.54
C GLY A 405 -6.26 -8.55 -28.82
N VAL A 406 -5.09 -7.91 -28.75
CA VAL A 406 -4.27 -7.61 -29.91
C VAL A 406 -3.37 -8.81 -30.25
N PRO A 407 -3.44 -9.36 -31.49
CA PRO A 407 -2.56 -10.44 -31.91
C PRO A 407 -1.09 -10.12 -31.69
N SER A 408 -0.28 -11.10 -31.24
CA SER A 408 1.10 -10.81 -30.91
C SER A 408 2.06 -11.99 -31.12
N ILE A 409 3.30 -11.64 -31.45
CA ILE A 409 4.46 -12.53 -31.58
C ILE A 409 5.43 -12.20 -30.46
N ILE A 410 5.87 -13.21 -29.72
CA ILE A 410 6.66 -13.06 -28.51
C ILE A 410 8.05 -13.67 -28.68
N LEU A 411 9.08 -12.91 -28.26
CA LEU A 411 10.45 -13.39 -28.08
C LEU A 411 10.84 -13.30 -26.61
N VAL A 412 11.16 -14.39 -25.99
CA VAL A 412 11.54 -14.47 -24.56
C VAL A 412 12.93 -13.85 -24.35
N GLN A 413 13.06 -12.94 -23.38
CA GLN A 413 14.33 -12.24 -23.16
C GLN A 413 15.37 -13.04 -22.37
N ASN A 414 14.93 -13.88 -21.43
CA ASN A 414 15.83 -14.60 -20.54
C ASN A 414 15.16 -15.87 -19.96
N ASN A 415 15.96 -16.72 -19.32
CA ASN A 415 15.48 -18.00 -18.76
C ASN A 415 14.36 -17.81 -17.69
N ARG A 416 14.34 -16.72 -16.96
CA ARG A 416 13.26 -16.48 -15.99
C ARG A 416 11.92 -16.22 -16.69
N GLU A 417 11.93 -15.53 -17.83
CA GLU A 417 10.71 -15.35 -18.64
C GLU A 417 10.22 -16.65 -19.28
N LEU A 418 11.09 -17.65 -19.50
CA LEU A 418 10.63 -18.98 -19.95
C LEU A 418 9.72 -19.67 -18.92
N GLU A 419 9.83 -19.31 -17.65
CA GLU A 419 8.98 -19.86 -16.59
C GLU A 419 7.58 -19.17 -16.54
N HIS A 420 7.37 -18.10 -17.29
CA HIS A 420 6.08 -17.42 -17.38
C HIS A 420 5.12 -18.26 -18.24
N SER A 421 4.10 -18.83 -17.61
CA SER A 421 3.23 -19.81 -18.24
C SER A 421 2.12 -19.22 -19.10
N PHE A 422 1.87 -17.92 -19.01
CA PHE A 422 0.71 -17.28 -19.66
C PHE A 422 0.86 -17.17 -21.19
N CYS A 423 2.06 -16.87 -21.66
CA CYS A 423 2.35 -16.58 -23.06
C CYS A 423 2.52 -17.85 -23.89
N ASN A 424 1.42 -18.45 -24.33
CA ASN A 424 1.40 -19.67 -25.13
C ASN A 424 0.22 -19.69 -26.13
N HIS A 425 0.20 -20.66 -27.04
CA HIS A 425 -0.83 -20.78 -28.09
C HIS A 425 -2.25 -20.97 -27.54
N LYS A 426 -2.43 -21.68 -26.39
CA LYS A 426 -3.74 -21.87 -25.76
C LYS A 426 -4.34 -20.55 -25.22
N ASN A 427 -3.50 -19.56 -25.01
CA ASN A 427 -3.88 -18.21 -24.58
C ASN A 427 -3.83 -17.18 -25.73
N GLY A 428 -3.65 -17.64 -26.99
CA GLY A 428 -3.70 -16.80 -28.18
C GLY A 428 -2.38 -16.13 -28.58
N PHE A 429 -1.23 -16.61 -28.07
CA PHE A 429 0.09 -16.06 -28.42
C PHE A 429 0.88 -16.95 -29.38
N ILE A 430 1.65 -16.34 -30.28
CA ILE A 430 2.76 -16.99 -30.96
C ILE A 430 4.01 -16.73 -30.14
N ASN A 431 4.50 -17.74 -29.45
CA ASN A 431 5.73 -17.64 -28.65
C ASN A 431 6.84 -18.38 -29.37
N LEU A 432 7.87 -17.64 -29.81
CA LEU A 432 9.02 -18.16 -30.55
C LEU A 432 10.12 -18.74 -29.62
N GLY A 433 9.94 -18.63 -28.30
CA GLY A 433 10.93 -19.05 -27.31
C GLY A 433 12.04 -18.02 -27.09
N LEU A 434 13.21 -18.50 -26.61
CA LEU A 434 14.32 -17.64 -26.24
C LEU A 434 14.88 -16.90 -27.47
N GLY A 435 14.74 -15.57 -27.48
CA GLY A 435 15.05 -14.74 -28.64
C GLY A 435 16.51 -14.81 -29.12
N THR A 436 17.45 -15.27 -28.28
CA THR A 436 18.84 -15.55 -28.71
C THR A 436 18.92 -16.76 -29.65
N LEU A 437 18.00 -17.72 -29.57
CA LEU A 437 17.95 -18.94 -30.38
C LEU A 437 17.08 -18.77 -31.64
N VAL A 438 16.27 -17.72 -31.71
CA VAL A 438 15.39 -17.45 -32.84
C VAL A 438 16.16 -16.71 -33.94
N ASN A 439 16.18 -17.22 -35.18
CA ASN A 439 16.78 -16.53 -36.32
C ASN A 439 15.81 -15.54 -36.98
N ASN A 440 16.32 -14.65 -37.83
CA ASN A 440 15.51 -13.64 -38.51
C ASN A 440 14.49 -14.25 -39.46
N GLN A 441 14.81 -15.37 -40.11
CA GLN A 441 13.91 -16.05 -41.02
C GLN A 441 12.66 -16.56 -40.28
N SER A 442 12.84 -17.19 -39.12
CA SER A 442 11.71 -17.65 -38.29
C SER A 442 10.81 -16.49 -37.84
N ILE A 443 11.39 -15.33 -37.48
CA ILE A 443 10.60 -14.13 -37.15
C ILE A 443 9.77 -13.69 -38.35
N ARG A 444 10.42 -13.61 -39.52
CA ARG A 444 9.80 -13.19 -40.77
C ARG A 444 8.68 -14.13 -41.21
N ASP A 445 8.89 -15.45 -41.19
CA ASP A 445 7.89 -16.43 -41.60
C ASP A 445 6.65 -16.41 -40.72
N ASN A 446 6.80 -16.31 -39.40
CA ASN A 446 5.70 -16.14 -38.48
C ASN A 446 4.98 -14.80 -38.69
N PHE A 447 5.73 -13.72 -38.98
CA PHE A 447 5.17 -12.42 -39.30
C PHE A 447 4.29 -12.49 -40.56
N ILE A 448 4.80 -13.01 -41.68
CA ILE A 448 4.07 -13.13 -42.94
C ILE A 448 2.83 -13.99 -42.74
N ASN A 449 2.96 -15.17 -42.12
CA ASN A 449 1.82 -16.03 -41.82
C ASN A 449 0.71 -15.32 -41.05
N ILE A 450 1.03 -14.49 -40.08
CA ILE A 450 0.00 -13.86 -39.23
C ILE A 450 -0.63 -12.64 -39.92
N ILE A 451 0.11 -11.84 -40.68
CA ILE A 451 -0.46 -10.68 -41.39
C ILE A 451 -1.40 -11.09 -42.53
N GLU A 452 -1.14 -12.22 -43.16
CA GLU A 452 -1.97 -12.75 -44.25
C GLU A 452 -3.22 -13.52 -43.76
N ASN A 453 -3.20 -14.04 -42.54
CA ASN A 453 -4.28 -14.87 -42.01
C ASN A 453 -5.18 -14.12 -41.02
N TYR A 454 -6.24 -13.50 -41.52
CA TYR A 454 -7.26 -12.80 -40.74
C TYR A 454 -7.92 -13.69 -39.67
N ASN A 455 -8.32 -14.92 -40.07
CA ASN A 455 -9.01 -15.85 -39.18
C ASN A 455 -8.12 -16.28 -37.97
N LYS A 456 -6.82 -16.44 -38.23
CA LYS A 456 -5.84 -16.73 -37.17
C LYS A 456 -5.75 -15.57 -36.18
N ARG A 457 -5.65 -14.31 -36.65
CA ARG A 457 -5.66 -13.12 -35.80
C ARG A 457 -6.93 -13.02 -34.95
N LYS A 458 -8.09 -13.26 -35.56
CA LYS A 458 -9.39 -13.28 -34.87
C LYS A 458 -9.46 -14.36 -33.80
N SER A 459 -8.95 -15.56 -34.08
CA SER A 459 -8.88 -16.66 -33.12
C SER A 459 -7.94 -16.33 -31.95
N MET A 460 -6.76 -15.75 -32.21
CA MET A 460 -5.82 -15.29 -31.18
C MET A 460 -6.48 -14.29 -30.24
N SER A 461 -7.11 -13.27 -30.78
CA SER A 461 -7.85 -12.25 -29.99
C SER A 461 -8.94 -12.89 -29.12
N LYS A 462 -9.75 -13.78 -29.68
CA LYS A 462 -10.80 -14.50 -28.93
C LYS A 462 -10.25 -15.30 -27.77
N LEU A 463 -9.11 -15.99 -27.95
CA LEU A 463 -8.45 -16.76 -26.88
C LEU A 463 -7.91 -15.87 -25.78
N MET A 464 -7.31 -14.72 -26.12
CA MET A 464 -6.83 -13.70 -25.17
C MET A 464 -7.97 -13.15 -24.32
N LEU A 465 -9.05 -12.71 -24.97
CA LEU A 465 -10.19 -12.05 -24.33
C LEU A 465 -11.03 -13.00 -23.45
N LYS A 466 -10.93 -14.31 -23.64
CA LYS A 466 -11.53 -15.30 -22.74
C LYS A 466 -10.87 -15.33 -21.36
N LYS A 467 -9.70 -14.69 -21.21
CA LYS A 467 -8.99 -14.66 -19.92
C LYS A 467 -9.51 -13.51 -19.09
N ASP A 468 -10.02 -13.83 -17.92
CA ASP A 468 -10.57 -12.85 -16.99
C ASP A 468 -9.43 -12.10 -16.27
N LEU A 469 -8.83 -11.12 -16.97
CA LEU A 469 -7.72 -10.32 -16.47
C LEU A 469 -8.20 -9.06 -15.73
N LYS A 470 -9.36 -8.51 -16.08
CA LYS A 470 -9.86 -7.23 -15.54
C LYS A 470 -10.21 -7.32 -14.05
N LEU A 471 -10.64 -8.47 -13.57
CA LEU A 471 -10.98 -8.70 -12.16
C LEU A 471 -9.80 -9.12 -11.28
N GLY A 472 -8.59 -9.22 -11.85
CA GLY A 472 -7.40 -9.68 -11.14
C GLY A 472 -7.06 -8.80 -9.94
N LYS A 473 -7.11 -7.48 -10.10
CA LYS A 473 -6.84 -6.50 -9.04
C LYS A 473 -7.82 -6.69 -7.86
N GLN A 474 -9.12 -6.77 -8.12
CA GLN A 474 -10.12 -6.96 -7.06
C GLN A 474 -9.91 -8.26 -6.28
N ARG A 475 -9.56 -9.35 -6.98
CA ARG A 475 -9.26 -10.63 -6.31
C ARG A 475 -8.07 -10.53 -5.38
N VAL A 476 -7.02 -9.83 -5.82
CA VAL A 476 -5.81 -9.61 -5.01
C VAL A 476 -6.12 -8.76 -3.79
N ILE A 477 -6.86 -7.67 -3.94
CA ILE A 477 -7.27 -6.80 -2.83
C ILE A 477 -8.07 -7.57 -1.79
N ASN A 478 -9.08 -8.33 -2.20
CA ASN A 478 -9.88 -9.16 -1.28
C ASN A 478 -9.03 -10.19 -0.51
N LEU A 479 -7.96 -10.71 -1.12
CA LEU A 479 -7.03 -11.63 -0.43
C LEU A 479 -6.16 -10.91 0.61
N ILE A 480 -5.70 -9.69 0.30
CA ILE A 480 -4.91 -8.86 1.22
C ILE A 480 -5.77 -8.44 2.41
N GLU A 481 -7.01 -8.00 2.18
CA GLU A 481 -7.97 -7.63 3.24
C GLU A 481 -8.21 -8.78 4.23
N LYS A 482 -8.35 -10.01 3.74
CA LYS A 482 -8.46 -11.18 4.61
C LYS A 482 -7.25 -11.36 5.53
N VAL A 483 -6.04 -11.01 5.06
CA VAL A 483 -4.83 -11.05 5.89
C VAL A 483 -4.80 -9.86 6.87
N ILE A 484 -5.26 -8.68 6.46
CA ILE A 484 -5.34 -7.51 7.35
C ILE A 484 -6.28 -7.79 8.53
N ASN A 485 -7.44 -8.40 8.25
CA ASN A 485 -8.52 -8.62 9.22
C ASN A 485 -8.38 -9.91 10.05
N SER A 486 -7.45 -10.82 9.71
CA SER A 486 -7.15 -12.03 10.50
C SER A 486 -6.20 -11.73 11.65
#